data_79bf2d5fc23a0cc1ca03b1d6c7984e24
#
_entry.id   79bf2d5fc23a0cc1ca03b1d6c7984e24
#
_cell.length_a   1.000
_cell.length_b   1.000
_cell.length_c   1.000
_cell.angle_alpha   90.00
_cell.angle_beta   90.00
_cell.angle_gamma   90.00
#
_symmetry.space_group_name_H-M   'P 1'
#
loop_
_entity.id
_entity.type
_entity.pdbx_description
1 polymer ?
#
loop_
_entity_poly.entity_id
_entity_poly.type
_entity_poly.pdbx_seq_one_letter_code
_entity_poly.pdbx_strand_id
1 'polypeptide(L)'
;EIVFYRHKTPKSVEIYLSEKNIIYKIINDQKISRGNGHFISIMVNNYRTHCGVVDINLNFFNDILYSVRLKNISKLENMEFCATKQRVYFSDKNKKASYKIINYGDYYDVDYYDNNLKNEVFDWIGKWS
;
A
#
# COMPACT_ATOMS: atom_id res chain seq x y z
N GLU A 1 10.99 -3.51 11.77
CA GLU A 1 10.58 -2.41 10.90
C GLU A 1 10.42 -2.88 9.45
N ILE A 2 9.28 -2.56 8.85
CA ILE A 2 8.99 -2.94 7.47
C ILE A 2 9.29 -1.76 6.55
N VAL A 3 10.03 -2.00 5.46
CA VAL A 3 10.35 -1.01 4.44
C VAL A 3 10.01 -1.60 3.07
N PHE A 4 9.00 -1.05 2.41
CA PHE A 4 8.47 -1.62 1.16
C PHE A 4 9.03 -1.00 -0.12
N TYR A 5 9.56 0.21 -0.09
CA TYR A 5 10.02 0.89 -1.30
C TYR A 5 11.13 0.15 -2.08
N ARG A 6 11.81 -0.79 -1.43
CA ARG A 6 12.84 -1.64 -2.06
C ARG A 6 12.26 -2.91 -2.69
N HIS A 7 11.01 -3.22 -2.40
CA HIS A 7 10.33 -4.46 -2.81
C HIS A 7 9.13 -4.11 -3.67
N LYS A 8 9.34 -4.00 -4.97
CA LYS A 8 8.33 -3.45 -5.89
C LYS A 8 7.46 -4.49 -6.58
N THR A 9 7.80 -5.79 -6.47
CA THR A 9 7.02 -6.86 -7.09
C THR A 9 6.31 -7.68 -6.01
N PRO A 10 5.18 -8.34 -6.35
CA PRO A 10 4.48 -9.20 -5.38
C PRO A 10 5.39 -10.28 -4.81
N LYS A 11 6.16 -10.96 -5.64
CA LYS A 11 7.06 -12.02 -5.21
C LYS A 11 8.13 -11.51 -4.25
N SER A 12 8.73 -10.36 -4.55
CA SER A 12 9.73 -9.74 -3.68
C SER A 12 9.16 -9.41 -2.31
N VAL A 13 7.93 -8.87 -2.26
CA VAL A 13 7.23 -8.57 -1.01
C VAL A 13 6.93 -9.85 -0.23
N GLU A 14 6.45 -10.91 -0.89
CA GLU A 14 6.16 -12.18 -0.22
C GLU A 14 7.41 -12.77 0.43
N ILE A 15 8.55 -12.78 -0.28
CA ILE A 15 9.82 -13.25 0.25
C ILE A 15 10.24 -12.41 1.45
N TYR A 16 10.15 -11.10 1.33
CA TYR A 16 10.52 -10.16 2.39
C TYR A 16 9.69 -10.38 3.67
N LEU A 17 8.37 -10.49 3.54
CA LEU A 17 7.48 -10.74 4.67
C LEU A 17 7.75 -12.10 5.31
N SER A 18 7.99 -13.13 4.50
CA SER A 18 8.32 -14.47 4.99
C SER A 18 9.63 -14.48 5.76
N GLU A 19 10.65 -13.79 5.29
CA GLU A 19 11.95 -13.69 5.98
C GLU A 19 11.82 -13.00 7.33
N LYS A 20 10.87 -12.07 7.47
CA LYS A 20 10.59 -11.37 8.73
C LYS A 20 9.55 -12.08 9.61
N ASN A 21 9.11 -13.26 9.20
CA ASN A 21 8.07 -14.05 9.90
C ASN A 21 6.77 -13.27 10.07
N ILE A 22 6.41 -12.47 9.09
CA ILE A 22 5.16 -11.71 9.08
C ILE A 22 4.13 -12.47 8.27
N ILE A 23 2.98 -12.75 8.90
CA ILE A 23 1.87 -13.45 8.26
C ILE A 23 1.17 -12.49 7.30
N TYR A 24 0.94 -12.94 6.09
CA TYR A 24 0.23 -12.18 5.07
C TYR A 24 -0.72 -13.08 4.30
N LYS A 25 -1.62 -12.47 3.54
CA LYS A 25 -2.50 -13.20 2.62
C LYS A 25 -2.70 -12.40 1.34
N ILE A 26 -2.90 -13.10 0.23
CA ILE A 26 -3.28 -12.50 -1.03
C ILE A 26 -4.80 -12.37 -1.02
N ILE A 27 -5.31 -11.15 -1.00
CA ILE A 27 -6.75 -10.89 -0.93
C ILE A 27 -7.38 -10.64 -2.30
N ASN A 28 -6.55 -10.36 -3.30
CA ASN A 28 -7.01 -10.18 -4.67
C ASN A 28 -5.88 -10.57 -5.63
N ASP A 29 -6.23 -11.34 -6.65
CA ASP A 29 -5.34 -11.68 -7.77
C ASP A 29 -6.23 -11.78 -9.01
N GLN A 30 -6.30 -10.68 -9.77
CA GLN A 30 -7.21 -10.54 -10.88
C GLN A 30 -6.46 -10.20 -12.17
N LYS A 31 -6.52 -11.11 -13.13
CA LYS A 31 -6.01 -10.89 -14.48
C LYS A 31 -7.15 -10.43 -15.36
N ILE A 32 -6.91 -9.34 -16.09
CA ILE A 32 -7.85 -8.81 -17.06
C ILE A 32 -7.19 -8.94 -18.42
N SER A 33 -7.69 -9.87 -19.25
CA SER A 33 -7.11 -10.17 -20.55
C SER A 33 -7.16 -8.98 -21.50
N ARG A 34 -8.21 -8.17 -21.40
CA ARG A 34 -8.37 -6.94 -22.14
C ARG A 34 -7.40 -5.90 -21.62
N GLY A 35 -6.47 -5.43 -22.44
CA GLY A 35 -5.45 -4.47 -22.05
C GLY A 35 -4.29 -5.05 -21.25
N ASN A 36 -4.26 -6.37 -21.01
CA ASN A 36 -3.21 -7.07 -20.29
C ASN A 36 -2.97 -6.52 -18.87
N GLY A 37 -4.04 -6.24 -18.14
CA GLY A 37 -3.95 -5.77 -16.75
C GLY A 37 -3.92 -6.91 -15.75
N HIS A 38 -3.07 -6.80 -14.73
CA HIS A 38 -3.01 -7.75 -13.64
C HIS A 38 -2.94 -7.00 -12.30
N PHE A 39 -3.96 -7.18 -11.47
CA PHE A 39 -4.03 -6.58 -10.14
C PHE A 39 -3.80 -7.63 -9.07
N ILE A 40 -2.89 -7.33 -8.15
CA ILE A 40 -2.65 -8.16 -6.96
C ILE A 40 -2.72 -7.25 -5.73
N SER A 41 -3.35 -7.74 -4.66
CA SER A 41 -3.34 -7.09 -3.36
C SER A 41 -2.90 -8.06 -2.28
N ILE A 42 -1.95 -7.66 -1.46
CA ILE A 42 -1.44 -8.42 -0.32
C ILE A 42 -1.83 -7.68 0.96
N MET A 43 -2.36 -8.42 1.95
CA MET A 43 -2.78 -7.86 3.22
C MET A 43 -1.96 -8.41 4.38
N VAL A 44 -1.46 -7.51 5.23
CA VAL A 44 -0.89 -7.82 6.54
C VAL A 44 -1.85 -7.27 7.58
N ASN A 45 -2.40 -8.15 8.43
CA ASN A 45 -3.36 -7.73 9.45
C ASN A 45 -2.68 -7.42 10.78
N ASN A 46 -3.26 -6.48 11.52
CA ASN A 46 -2.90 -6.19 12.91
C ASN A 46 -1.40 -5.91 13.10
N TYR A 47 -0.85 -5.05 12.25
CA TYR A 47 0.55 -4.66 12.34
C TYR A 47 0.71 -3.34 13.09
N ARG A 48 1.65 -3.29 14.03
CA ARG A 48 1.90 -2.09 14.83
C ARG A 48 2.76 -1.09 14.04
N THR A 49 2.25 0.13 13.94
CA THR A 49 2.89 1.25 13.24
C THR A 49 2.88 2.50 14.13
N HIS A 50 3.42 3.61 13.64
CA HIS A 50 3.28 4.91 14.31
C HIS A 50 1.83 5.39 14.37
N CYS A 51 0.96 4.80 13.56
CA CYS A 51 -0.49 5.08 13.57
C CYS A 51 -1.27 4.08 14.42
N GLY A 52 -0.60 3.32 15.28
CA GLY A 52 -1.19 2.27 16.09
C GLY A 52 -1.20 0.93 15.35
N VAL A 53 -2.06 0.02 15.80
CA VAL A 53 -2.24 -1.30 15.18
C VAL A 53 -3.20 -1.14 13.99
N VAL A 54 -2.74 -1.46 12.80
CA VAL A 54 -3.48 -1.24 11.55
C VAL A 54 -3.38 -2.47 10.64
N ASP A 55 -4.19 -2.49 9.60
CA ASP A 55 -4.03 -3.44 8.50
C ASP A 55 -3.26 -2.73 7.37
N ILE A 56 -2.31 -3.44 6.77
CA ILE A 56 -1.51 -2.91 5.67
C ILE A 56 -1.94 -3.61 4.38
N ASN A 57 -2.36 -2.83 3.40
CA ASN A 57 -2.76 -3.33 2.09
C ASN A 57 -1.75 -2.85 1.03
N LEU A 58 -1.06 -3.81 0.40
CA LEU A 58 -0.10 -3.53 -0.66
C LEU A 58 -0.74 -3.84 -2.01
N ASN A 59 -0.80 -2.86 -2.88
CA ASN A 59 -1.50 -2.96 -4.17
C ASN A 59 -0.51 -2.89 -5.33
N PHE A 60 -0.59 -3.89 -6.20
CA PHE A 60 0.28 -4.04 -7.36
C PHE A 60 -0.53 -4.00 -8.65
N PHE A 61 0.03 -3.38 -9.66
CA PHE A 61 -0.50 -3.41 -11.02
C PHE A 61 0.62 -3.82 -11.97
N ASN A 62 0.41 -4.87 -12.75
CA ASN A 62 1.41 -5.45 -13.65
C ASN A 62 2.75 -5.66 -12.96
N ASP A 63 2.71 -6.31 -11.78
CA ASP A 63 3.84 -6.66 -10.95
C ASP A 63 4.61 -5.48 -10.34
N ILE A 64 4.03 -4.27 -10.31
CA ILE A 64 4.66 -3.10 -9.73
C ILE A 64 3.81 -2.57 -8.58
N LEU A 65 4.44 -2.36 -7.42
CA LEU A 65 3.79 -1.74 -6.26
C LEU A 65 3.47 -0.28 -6.55
N TYR A 66 2.18 0.09 -6.56
CA TYR A 66 1.77 1.45 -6.82
C TYR A 66 1.11 2.13 -5.60
N SER A 67 0.66 1.37 -4.62
CA SER A 67 -0.02 1.91 -3.44
C SER A 67 0.22 1.02 -2.23
N VAL A 68 0.48 1.64 -1.10
CA VAL A 68 0.47 0.98 0.21
C VAL A 68 -0.53 1.74 1.06
N ARG A 69 -1.57 1.05 1.53
CA ARG A 69 -2.62 1.65 2.34
C ARG A 69 -2.61 1.09 3.75
N LEU A 70 -2.53 1.99 4.72
CA LEU A 70 -2.80 1.66 6.12
C LEU A 70 -4.30 1.78 6.33
N LYS A 71 -4.93 0.72 6.81
CA LYS A 71 -6.39 0.63 6.97
C LYS A 71 -6.78 0.48 8.43
N ASN A 72 -7.97 0.97 8.74
CA ASN A 72 -8.58 0.80 10.06
C ASN A 72 -7.78 1.45 11.18
N ILE A 73 -7.25 2.63 10.92
CA ILE A 73 -6.53 3.42 11.93
C ILE A 73 -7.58 4.00 12.89
N SER A 74 -7.43 3.72 14.18
CA SER A 74 -8.27 4.34 15.21
C SER A 74 -8.05 5.85 15.20
N LYS A 75 -9.09 6.61 15.51
CA LYS A 75 -9.03 8.07 15.54
C LYS A 75 -7.93 8.55 16.46
N LEU A 76 -7.01 9.35 15.91
CA LEU A 76 -5.87 9.93 16.62
C LEU A 76 -5.99 11.46 16.65
N GLU A 77 -5.40 12.10 17.66
CA GLU A 77 -5.39 13.56 17.75
C GLU A 77 -4.62 14.21 16.61
N ASN A 78 -3.54 13.55 16.14
CA ASN A 78 -2.70 14.10 15.07
C ASN A 78 -2.42 13.06 13.98
N MET A 79 -3.38 12.92 13.06
CA MET A 79 -3.27 12.02 11.93
C MET A 79 -2.12 12.41 10.98
N GLU A 80 -1.88 13.71 10.77
CA GLU A 80 -0.79 14.17 9.91
C GLU A 80 0.57 13.73 10.45
N PHE A 81 0.76 13.77 11.76
CA PHE A 81 2.00 13.34 12.38
C PHE A 81 2.25 11.86 12.13
N CYS A 82 1.27 11.00 12.39
CA CYS A 82 1.45 9.57 12.17
C CYS A 82 1.63 9.23 10.70
N ALA A 83 0.86 9.86 9.81
CA ALA A 83 0.98 9.65 8.36
C ALA A 83 2.37 10.03 7.85
N THR A 84 2.89 11.17 8.27
CA THR A 84 4.22 11.64 7.89
C THR A 84 5.33 10.74 8.42
N LYS A 85 5.24 10.32 9.68
CA LYS A 85 6.20 9.40 10.29
C LYS A 85 6.25 8.06 9.58
N GLN A 86 5.10 7.48 9.28
CA GLN A 86 5.01 6.17 8.67
C GLN A 86 5.43 6.18 7.19
N ARG A 87 5.38 7.34 6.53
CA ARG A 87 5.72 7.46 5.11
C ARG A 87 7.15 7.00 4.79
N VAL A 88 8.10 7.19 5.70
CA VAL A 88 9.49 6.82 5.49
C VAL A 88 9.70 5.32 5.28
N TYR A 89 8.74 4.49 5.71
CA TYR A 89 8.79 3.05 5.53
C TYR A 89 8.34 2.60 4.14
N PHE A 90 7.64 3.47 3.42
CA PHE A 90 6.99 3.14 2.14
C PHE A 90 7.54 3.92 0.95
N SER A 91 8.45 4.85 1.18
CA SER A 91 9.02 5.66 0.09
C SER A 91 10.52 5.80 0.22
N ASP A 92 11.18 5.98 -0.93
CA ASP A 92 12.61 6.26 -1.01
C ASP A 92 12.93 7.59 -0.33
N LYS A 93 14.13 7.71 0.26
CA LYS A 93 14.62 8.95 0.87
C LYS A 93 14.59 10.13 -0.09
N ASN A 94 14.92 9.89 -1.36
CA ASN A 94 15.04 10.90 -2.39
C ASN A 94 13.73 11.14 -3.14
N LYS A 95 12.79 10.20 -3.06
CA LYS A 95 11.53 10.23 -3.78
C LYS A 95 10.42 9.82 -2.84
N LYS A 96 9.95 10.81 -2.06
CA LYS A 96 8.90 10.57 -1.08
C LYS A 96 7.57 10.29 -1.75
N ALA A 97 6.87 9.26 -1.28
CA ALA A 97 5.52 8.98 -1.72
C ALA A 97 4.58 10.12 -1.33
N SER A 98 3.62 10.39 -2.18
CA SER A 98 2.47 11.21 -1.82
C SER A 98 1.58 10.42 -0.89
N TYR A 99 0.77 11.07 -0.08
CA TYR A 99 -0.21 10.37 0.74
C TYR A 99 -1.52 11.13 0.84
N LYS A 100 -2.57 10.37 1.14
CA LYS A 100 -3.91 10.90 1.34
C LYS A 100 -4.49 10.28 2.59
N ILE A 101 -5.02 11.11 3.47
CA ILE A 101 -5.76 10.66 4.67
C ILE A 101 -7.23 10.59 4.30
N ILE A 102 -7.85 9.43 4.55
CA ILE A 102 -9.26 9.19 4.27
C ILE A 102 -9.99 9.02 5.59
N ASN A 103 -10.96 9.90 5.85
CA ASN A 103 -11.75 9.90 7.07
C ASN A 103 -13.07 9.16 6.84
N TYR A 104 -13.27 8.06 7.59
CA TYR A 104 -14.50 7.28 7.55
C TYR A 104 -15.40 7.54 8.76
N GLY A 105 -15.07 8.53 9.60
CA GLY A 105 -15.80 8.85 10.82
C GLY A 105 -15.20 8.21 12.05
N ASP A 106 -15.38 6.91 12.20
CA ASP A 106 -14.86 6.15 13.36
C ASP A 106 -13.41 5.70 13.20
N TYR A 107 -12.92 5.66 11.99
CA TYR A 107 -11.56 5.25 11.66
C TYR A 107 -11.04 5.99 10.42
N TYR A 108 -9.74 5.87 10.19
CA TYR A 108 -9.06 6.49 9.06
C TYR A 108 -8.28 5.45 8.27
N ASP A 109 -8.11 5.73 6.98
CA ASP A 109 -7.09 5.08 6.14
C ASP A 109 -6.06 6.13 5.73
N VAL A 110 -4.82 5.69 5.49
CA VAL A 110 -3.78 6.52 4.86
C VAL A 110 -3.26 5.75 3.65
N ASP A 111 -3.37 6.35 2.48
CA ASP A 111 -2.90 5.76 1.22
C ASP A 111 -1.61 6.45 0.78
N TYR A 112 -0.52 5.68 0.70
CA TYR A 112 0.78 6.14 0.18
C TYR A 112 0.93 5.66 -1.25
N TYR A 113 1.33 6.54 -2.16
CA TYR A 113 1.40 6.22 -3.58
C TYR A 113 2.45 7.04 -4.32
N ASP A 114 2.91 6.51 -5.45
CA ASP A 114 3.67 7.25 -6.44
C ASP A 114 2.69 7.85 -7.45
N ASN A 115 2.74 9.17 -7.67
CA ASN A 115 1.78 9.87 -8.56
C ASN A 115 1.82 9.33 -9.99
N ASN A 116 3.00 9.06 -10.52
CA ASN A 116 3.13 8.60 -11.90
C ASN A 116 2.55 7.20 -12.07
N LEU A 117 2.88 6.29 -11.15
CA LEU A 117 2.36 4.92 -11.18
C LEU A 117 0.85 4.90 -10.97
N LYS A 118 0.35 5.70 -10.03
CA LYS A 118 -1.09 5.78 -9.78
C LYS A 118 -1.85 6.32 -10.99
N ASN A 119 -1.32 7.32 -11.67
CA ASN A 119 -1.92 7.86 -12.89
C ASN A 119 -1.93 6.83 -14.01
N GLU A 120 -0.87 6.06 -14.20
CA GLU A 120 -0.84 4.95 -15.17
C GLU A 120 -1.95 3.94 -14.90
N VAL A 121 -2.15 3.55 -13.64
CA VAL A 121 -3.20 2.60 -13.26
C VAL A 121 -4.58 3.17 -13.56
N PHE A 122 -4.84 4.43 -13.20
CA PHE A 122 -6.13 5.06 -13.45
C PHE A 122 -6.39 5.25 -14.95
N ASP A 123 -5.38 5.62 -15.73
CA ASP A 123 -5.50 5.74 -17.18
C ASP A 123 -5.84 4.38 -17.80
N TRP A 124 -5.19 3.32 -17.33
CA TRP A 124 -5.49 1.96 -17.77
C TRP A 124 -6.93 1.56 -17.41
N ILE A 125 -7.37 1.82 -16.17
CA ILE A 125 -8.73 1.53 -15.72
C ILE A 125 -9.75 2.27 -16.59
N GLY A 126 -9.53 3.56 -16.86
CA GLY A 126 -10.42 4.36 -17.71
C GLY A 126 -10.51 3.86 -19.14
N LYS A 127 -9.44 3.23 -19.64
CA LYS A 127 -9.39 2.73 -21.02
C LYS A 127 -9.95 1.32 -21.18
N TRP A 128 -9.76 0.44 -20.20
CA TRP A 128 -9.98 -1.00 -20.35
C TRP A 128 -11.01 -1.61 -19.39
N SER A 129 -11.50 -0.85 -18.40
CA SER A 129 -12.50 -1.37 -17.46
C SER A 129 -13.90 -0.75 -17.63
#